data_344e89511d940ff562c090a3cd2ea670
#
_entry.id   344e89511d940ff562c090a3cd2ea670
#
_cell.length_a   1.000
_cell.length_b   1.000
_cell.length_c   1.000
_cell.angle_alpha   90.00
_cell.angle_beta   90.00
_cell.angle_gamma   90.00
#
_symmetry.space_group_name_H-M   'P 1'
#
loop_
_entity.id
_entity.type
_entity.pdbx_description
1 polymer ?
#
loop_
_entity_poly.entity_id
_entity_poly.type
_entity_poly.pdbx_seq_one_letter_code
_entity_poly.pdbx_strand_id
1 'polypeptide(L)'
;MSEMKFYKFNSFNSLVNLSNSILKRFNVKPDHETIKQVDDLLRFSNKVVLLLFDGMGKSQIDKHLNENSFLSHMPKIEIDSVFPPTTVAATNALLAAKFPIETGWLGWCSYFKEKDTILDMFSGKESYGDQVYAGLPQEKVGYKNIIERIKEANPEMYCDSFWPSFSFHNGCSNLDNFISSISNALYDKQECFIYGYWDNPDHLTHDNGVNSILVKDSINNIDKSLEKLCSENKDTLFIVIADHSLIDVKYIVLDQYPEFIDLLKRPFSLEPRCASFFIKEGKDVEFKATFNRLFGEHFLLLSKEEALSRKIFGEGNKHPFVEETLGDYIAISIDEYTFLYHYNEEDTLLVAHHAGGTKEETQLYMYLIKFAR
;
A
#
# COMPACT_ATOMS: atom_id res chain seq x y z
N MET A 1 -17.27 15.35 -14.62
CA MET A 1 -17.91 14.23 -13.89
C MET A 1 -16.87 13.30 -13.26
N SER A 2 -15.77 12.95 -13.93
CA SER A 2 -14.70 12.09 -13.38
C SER A 2 -14.00 12.66 -12.12
N GLU A 3 -13.76 13.97 -12.05
CA GLU A 3 -13.15 14.61 -10.88
C GLU A 3 -13.97 14.50 -9.60
N MET A 4 -15.29 14.41 -9.68
CA MET A 4 -16.15 14.24 -8.49
C MET A 4 -16.15 12.81 -7.95
N LYS A 5 -15.67 11.84 -8.72
CA LYS A 5 -15.58 10.44 -8.30
C LYS A 5 -14.23 10.08 -7.70
N PHE A 6 -13.17 10.87 -7.99
CA PHE A 6 -11.84 10.63 -7.42
C PHE A 6 -11.82 10.92 -5.93
N TYR A 7 -11.55 9.89 -5.14
CA TYR A 7 -11.38 10.01 -3.70
C TYR A 7 -9.97 10.47 -3.37
N LYS A 8 -9.84 11.70 -2.89
CA LYS A 8 -8.57 12.23 -2.41
C LYS A 8 -8.36 11.82 -0.95
N PHE A 9 -7.31 11.06 -0.68
CA PHE A 9 -6.97 10.64 0.68
C PHE A 9 -6.65 11.82 1.61
N ASN A 10 -6.85 11.62 2.90
CA ASN A 10 -6.59 12.60 3.93
C ASN A 10 -5.13 12.50 4.42
N SER A 11 -4.25 13.38 3.94
CA SER A 11 -2.84 13.43 4.33
C SER A 11 -2.55 13.78 5.79
N PHE A 12 -3.57 14.16 6.55
CA PHE A 12 -3.47 14.44 7.99
C PHE A 12 -4.00 13.30 8.87
N ASN A 13 -4.57 12.26 8.27
CA ASN A 13 -5.09 11.10 8.97
C ASN A 13 -4.88 9.83 8.11
N SER A 14 -3.63 9.43 7.96
CA SER A 14 -3.19 8.38 7.07
C SER A 14 -2.14 7.46 7.71
N LEU A 15 -1.70 6.45 6.97
CA LEU A 15 -0.60 5.55 7.35
C LEU A 15 0.67 6.30 7.75
N VAL A 16 0.99 7.39 7.04
CA VAL A 16 2.17 8.22 7.33
C VAL A 16 2.07 8.86 8.70
N ASN A 17 0.89 9.39 9.05
CA ASN A 17 0.65 10.02 10.35
C ASN A 17 0.71 9.01 11.51
N LEU A 18 0.23 7.77 11.27
CA LEU A 18 0.39 6.67 12.23
C LEU A 18 1.87 6.39 12.52
N SER A 19 2.69 6.22 11.49
CA SER A 19 4.12 5.96 11.66
C SER A 19 4.84 7.10 12.37
N ASN A 20 4.46 8.35 12.10
CA ASN A 20 5.00 9.51 12.81
C ASN A 20 4.58 9.54 14.29
N SER A 21 3.38 9.07 14.65
CA SER A 21 2.98 8.86 16.04
C SER A 21 3.84 7.79 16.72
N ILE A 22 4.16 6.70 16.03
CA ILE A 22 5.03 5.64 16.54
C ILE A 22 6.46 6.17 16.75
N LEU A 23 7.04 6.87 15.77
CA LEU A 23 8.35 7.49 15.90
C LEU A 23 8.44 8.42 17.12
N LYS A 24 7.43 9.29 17.31
CA LYS A 24 7.33 10.20 18.46
C LYS A 24 7.30 9.45 19.78
N ARG A 25 6.58 8.31 19.89
CA ARG A 25 6.55 7.48 21.11
C ARG A 25 7.95 7.01 21.51
N PHE A 26 8.77 6.66 20.54
CA PHE A 26 10.11 6.11 20.77
C PHE A 26 11.22 7.16 20.63
N ASN A 27 10.92 8.44 20.92
CA ASN A 27 11.86 9.56 20.95
C ASN A 27 12.56 9.84 19.61
N VAL A 28 11.97 9.44 18.51
CA VAL A 28 12.41 9.82 17.16
C VAL A 28 11.59 11.01 16.71
N LYS A 29 12.26 12.06 16.21
CA LYS A 29 11.57 13.24 15.68
C LYS A 29 10.67 12.87 14.51
N PRO A 30 9.36 13.17 14.56
CA PRO A 30 8.47 12.97 13.43
C PRO A 30 8.85 13.85 12.23
N ASP A 31 8.63 13.34 11.03
CA ASP A 31 8.78 14.09 9.78
C ASP A 31 7.47 14.81 9.38
N HIS A 32 6.33 14.26 9.81
CA HIS A 32 4.97 14.76 9.52
C HIS A 32 4.12 14.84 10.81
N GLU A 33 2.91 15.39 10.66
CA GLU A 33 1.92 15.46 11.74
C GLU A 33 1.58 14.07 12.27
N THR A 34 1.26 14.01 13.57
CA THR A 34 0.90 12.78 14.28
C THR A 34 -0.61 12.71 14.53
N ILE A 35 -1.14 11.54 14.79
CA ILE A 35 -2.56 11.33 15.14
C ILE A 35 -2.69 11.43 16.67
N LYS A 36 -3.31 12.50 17.15
CA LYS A 36 -3.40 12.78 18.60
C LYS A 36 -4.00 11.61 19.41
N GLN A 37 -5.04 10.96 18.91
CA GLN A 37 -5.68 9.83 19.59
C GLN A 37 -4.72 8.64 19.71
N VAL A 38 -3.85 8.43 18.73
CA VAL A 38 -2.80 7.40 18.74
C VAL A 38 -1.69 7.79 19.73
N ASP A 39 -1.25 9.04 19.70
CA ASP A 39 -0.24 9.56 20.62
C ASP A 39 -0.63 9.36 22.08
N ASP A 40 -1.91 9.63 22.42
CA ASP A 40 -2.42 9.50 23.79
C ASP A 40 -2.37 8.05 24.29
N LEU A 41 -2.63 7.07 23.42
CA LEU A 41 -2.53 5.63 23.77
C LEU A 41 -1.08 5.15 23.80
N LEU A 42 -0.29 5.54 22.83
CA LEU A 42 1.13 5.17 22.71
C LEU A 42 1.92 5.66 23.93
N ARG A 43 1.61 6.84 24.46
CA ARG A 43 2.29 7.45 25.62
C ARG A 43 2.39 6.53 26.82
N PHE A 44 1.38 5.66 27.03
CA PHE A 44 1.30 4.74 28.18
C PHE A 44 1.57 3.28 27.80
N SER A 45 2.21 3.05 26.63
CA SER A 45 2.46 1.70 26.13
C SER A 45 3.96 1.47 25.93
N ASN A 46 4.51 0.54 26.72
CA ASN A 46 5.92 0.17 26.61
C ASN A 46 6.15 -0.87 25.53
N LYS A 47 5.19 -1.78 25.36
CA LYS A 47 5.22 -2.77 24.28
C LYS A 47 4.24 -2.35 23.19
N VAL A 48 4.74 -2.17 22.00
CA VAL A 48 3.95 -1.75 20.84
C VAL A 48 4.20 -2.73 19.70
N VAL A 49 3.12 -3.28 19.15
CA VAL A 49 3.14 -4.18 17.99
C VAL A 49 2.27 -3.55 16.90
N LEU A 50 2.88 -3.31 15.75
CA LEU A 50 2.19 -2.84 14.54
C LEU A 50 2.01 -4.02 13.60
N LEU A 51 0.78 -4.43 13.35
CA LEU A 51 0.43 -5.53 12.44
C LEU A 51 -0.26 -5.00 11.21
N LEU A 52 0.31 -5.27 10.05
CA LEU A 52 -0.26 -4.98 8.76
C LEU A 52 -0.72 -6.27 8.08
N PHE A 53 -2.02 -6.33 7.75
CA PHE A 53 -2.60 -7.40 6.94
C PHE A 53 -2.94 -6.83 5.57
N ASP A 54 -2.19 -7.26 4.56
CA ASP A 54 -2.27 -6.74 3.20
C ASP A 54 -3.68 -6.93 2.60
N GLY A 55 -4.20 -5.86 2.01
CA GLY A 55 -5.52 -5.86 1.38
C GLY A 55 -6.72 -5.91 2.33
N MET A 56 -6.52 -5.97 3.67
CA MET A 56 -7.59 -6.06 4.67
C MET A 56 -8.16 -4.67 5.04
N GLY A 57 -8.42 -3.83 4.03
CA GLY A 57 -8.95 -2.49 4.26
C GLY A 57 -10.40 -2.47 4.73
N LYS A 58 -10.94 -1.25 4.96
CA LYS A 58 -12.27 -1.04 5.53
C LYS A 58 -13.37 -1.80 4.79
N SER A 59 -13.36 -1.77 3.45
CA SER A 59 -14.39 -2.42 2.64
C SER A 59 -14.42 -3.94 2.81
N GLN A 60 -13.26 -4.59 3.01
CA GLN A 60 -13.16 -6.03 3.26
C GLN A 60 -13.64 -6.38 4.68
N ILE A 61 -13.26 -5.58 5.67
CA ILE A 61 -13.71 -5.74 7.06
C ILE A 61 -15.25 -5.64 7.14
N ASP A 62 -15.83 -4.57 6.59
CA ASP A 62 -17.28 -4.34 6.63
C ASP A 62 -18.08 -5.44 5.90
N LYS A 63 -17.46 -6.06 4.89
CA LYS A 63 -18.08 -7.15 4.11
C LYS A 63 -18.04 -8.50 4.81
N HIS A 64 -16.95 -8.84 5.48
CA HIS A 64 -16.66 -10.22 5.90
C HIS A 64 -16.73 -10.48 7.39
N LEU A 65 -16.50 -9.47 8.23
CA LEU A 65 -16.68 -9.61 9.68
C LEU A 65 -18.13 -9.32 10.09
N ASN A 66 -18.59 -10.03 11.12
CA ASN A 66 -19.91 -9.86 11.68
C ASN A 66 -19.84 -9.32 13.11
N GLU A 67 -21.00 -9.08 13.72
CA GLU A 67 -21.08 -8.53 15.08
C GLU A 67 -20.45 -9.40 16.17
N ASN A 68 -20.22 -10.69 15.93
CA ASN A 68 -19.60 -11.61 16.87
C ASN A 68 -18.09 -11.73 16.69
N SER A 69 -17.51 -11.08 15.69
CA SER A 69 -16.07 -11.10 15.42
C SER A 69 -15.32 -10.27 16.47
N PHE A 70 -14.11 -10.69 16.83
CA PHE A 70 -13.28 -10.01 17.83
C PHE A 70 -13.04 -8.54 17.47
N LEU A 71 -12.60 -8.25 16.24
CA LEU A 71 -12.34 -6.89 15.78
C LEU A 71 -13.60 -6.01 15.76
N SER A 72 -14.80 -6.59 15.64
CA SER A 72 -16.05 -5.82 15.67
C SER A 72 -16.29 -5.14 17.03
N HIS A 73 -15.72 -5.66 18.10
CA HIS A 73 -15.81 -5.13 19.47
C HIS A 73 -14.62 -4.24 19.86
N MET A 74 -13.59 -4.15 19.01
CA MET A 74 -12.38 -3.41 19.34
C MET A 74 -12.48 -1.94 18.95
N PRO A 75 -11.85 -1.03 19.75
CA PRO A 75 -11.74 0.37 19.37
C PRO A 75 -11.05 0.53 18.02
N LYS A 76 -11.64 1.30 17.12
CA LYS A 76 -11.08 1.57 15.79
C LYS A 76 -11.24 3.03 15.40
N ILE A 77 -10.34 3.48 14.55
CA ILE A 77 -10.32 4.81 13.94
C ILE A 77 -10.31 4.60 12.42
N GLU A 78 -11.12 5.36 11.70
CA GLU A 78 -11.02 5.41 10.24
C GLU A 78 -9.83 6.29 9.86
N ILE A 79 -8.94 5.75 9.03
CA ILE A 79 -7.84 6.48 8.43
C ILE A 79 -7.77 6.15 6.94
N ASP A 80 -6.94 6.86 6.22
CA ASP A 80 -6.70 6.58 4.82
C ASP A 80 -5.34 5.92 4.57
N SER A 81 -5.27 5.12 3.52
CA SER A 81 -4.01 4.75 2.89
C SER A 81 -3.31 5.99 2.31
N VAL A 82 -2.25 5.79 1.58
CA VAL A 82 -1.65 6.80 0.71
C VAL A 82 -2.21 6.63 -0.71
N PHE A 83 -1.78 7.49 -1.63
CA PHE A 83 -2.11 7.34 -3.04
C PHE A 83 -0.82 7.14 -3.88
N PRO A 84 -0.80 6.17 -4.80
CA PRO A 84 -1.83 5.14 -5.02
C PRO A 84 -1.97 4.18 -3.83
N PRO A 85 -3.20 3.68 -3.53
CA PRO A 85 -3.42 2.68 -2.48
C PRO A 85 -2.99 1.30 -3.00
N THR A 86 -1.69 1.02 -2.92
CA THR A 86 -1.03 -0.20 -3.38
C THR A 86 0.04 -0.61 -2.39
N THR A 87 0.30 -1.91 -2.25
CA THR A 87 1.31 -2.46 -1.34
C THR A 87 2.64 -1.72 -1.44
N VAL A 88 3.13 -1.49 -2.67
CA VAL A 88 4.41 -0.82 -2.90
C VAL A 88 4.45 0.59 -2.33
N ALA A 89 3.45 1.42 -2.61
CA ALA A 89 3.45 2.79 -2.12
C ALA A 89 3.12 2.85 -0.62
N ALA A 90 2.12 2.09 -0.17
CA ALA A 90 1.58 2.18 1.18
C ALA A 90 2.50 1.56 2.24
N THR A 91 3.06 0.36 2.00
CA THR A 91 3.99 -0.26 2.95
C THR A 91 5.29 0.53 3.08
N ASN A 92 5.83 1.05 1.95
CA ASN A 92 7.02 1.90 1.99
C ASN A 92 6.73 3.26 2.63
N ALA A 93 5.55 3.86 2.44
CA ALA A 93 5.16 5.09 3.12
C ALA A 93 5.04 4.87 4.65
N LEU A 94 4.42 3.77 5.07
CA LEU A 94 4.32 3.37 6.48
C LEU A 94 5.70 3.17 7.09
N LEU A 95 6.56 2.38 6.45
CA LEU A 95 7.89 2.05 6.97
C LEU A 95 8.87 3.24 6.92
N ALA A 96 8.77 4.11 5.92
CA ALA A 96 9.57 5.34 5.86
C ALA A 96 9.05 6.46 6.77
N ALA A 97 7.79 6.40 7.21
CA ALA A 97 7.03 7.50 7.83
C ALA A 97 6.96 8.74 6.93
N LYS A 98 6.91 8.55 5.60
CA LYS A 98 6.93 9.58 4.55
C LYS A 98 5.94 9.26 3.45
N PHE A 99 5.43 10.30 2.78
CA PHE A 99 4.53 10.11 1.65
C PHE A 99 5.23 9.54 0.40
N PRO A 100 4.49 8.91 -0.53
CA PRO A 100 5.05 8.38 -1.77
C PRO A 100 5.86 9.40 -2.58
N ILE A 101 5.44 10.67 -2.60
CA ILE A 101 6.21 11.77 -3.23
C ILE A 101 7.63 11.90 -2.69
N GLU A 102 7.86 11.58 -1.41
CA GLU A 102 9.14 11.70 -0.73
C GLU A 102 9.97 10.42 -0.80
N THR A 103 9.31 9.26 -0.87
CA THR A 103 10.00 7.98 -0.93
C THR A 103 10.41 7.61 -2.36
N GLY A 104 9.65 8.05 -3.36
CA GLY A 104 9.82 7.63 -4.75
C GLY A 104 9.19 6.26 -5.05
N TRP A 105 8.60 5.58 -4.06
CA TRP A 105 7.85 4.34 -4.22
C TRP A 105 6.40 4.67 -4.59
N LEU A 106 6.12 4.76 -5.92
CA LEU A 106 4.84 5.25 -6.42
C LEU A 106 3.89 4.15 -6.90
N GLY A 107 4.35 2.94 -7.13
CA GLY A 107 3.54 1.84 -7.65
C GLY A 107 4.37 0.58 -7.88
N TRP A 108 3.70 -0.48 -8.35
CA TRP A 108 4.31 -1.79 -8.57
C TRP A 108 5.50 -1.74 -9.50
N CYS A 109 5.40 -0.95 -10.58
CA CYS A 109 6.50 -0.79 -11.51
C CYS A 109 6.82 0.68 -11.77
N SER A 110 8.08 0.96 -12.13
CA SER A 110 8.58 2.31 -12.37
C SER A 110 9.50 2.36 -13.59
N TYR A 111 9.49 3.49 -14.28
CA TYR A 111 10.41 3.72 -15.39
C TYR A 111 11.79 4.13 -14.87
N PHE A 112 12.82 3.46 -15.34
CA PHE A 112 14.24 3.72 -15.04
C PHE A 112 14.93 4.25 -16.29
N LYS A 113 15.22 5.55 -16.29
CA LYS A 113 15.78 6.26 -17.45
C LYS A 113 17.13 5.71 -17.87
N GLU A 114 18.00 5.33 -16.91
CA GLU A 114 19.34 4.78 -17.18
C GLU A 114 19.34 3.42 -17.87
N LYS A 115 18.22 2.71 -17.82
CA LYS A 115 18.01 1.43 -18.49
C LYS A 115 17.05 1.52 -19.66
N ASP A 116 16.36 2.66 -19.81
CA ASP A 116 15.27 2.91 -20.75
C ASP A 116 14.18 1.83 -20.70
N THR A 117 13.87 1.34 -19.48
CA THR A 117 12.91 0.25 -19.27
C THR A 117 12.06 0.48 -18.01
N ILE A 118 10.98 -0.29 -17.87
CA ILE A 118 10.08 -0.29 -16.71
C ILE A 118 10.38 -1.55 -15.89
N LEU A 119 10.66 -1.36 -14.59
CA LEU A 119 11.02 -2.44 -13.66
C LEU A 119 10.00 -2.57 -12.54
N ASP A 120 9.72 -3.79 -12.13
CA ASP A 120 9.04 -4.10 -10.88
C ASP A 120 9.89 -3.63 -9.70
N MET A 121 9.30 -2.87 -8.82
CA MET A 121 10.04 -2.18 -7.75
C MET A 121 10.61 -3.13 -6.70
N PHE A 122 9.99 -4.28 -6.44
CA PHE A 122 10.51 -5.25 -5.48
C PHE A 122 11.57 -6.19 -6.07
N SER A 123 11.36 -6.69 -7.29
CA SER A 123 12.21 -7.70 -7.92
C SER A 123 13.33 -7.12 -8.80
N GLY A 124 13.14 -5.91 -9.33
CA GLY A 124 14.01 -5.34 -10.37
C GLY A 124 13.86 -6.03 -11.72
N LYS A 125 12.82 -6.87 -11.91
CA LYS A 125 12.53 -7.52 -13.19
C LYS A 125 11.85 -6.51 -14.13
N GLU A 126 12.15 -6.59 -15.43
CA GLU A 126 11.42 -5.84 -16.44
C GLU A 126 9.94 -6.25 -16.47
N SER A 127 9.04 -5.25 -16.39
CA SER A 127 7.60 -5.49 -16.46
C SER A 127 7.13 -5.89 -17.87
N TYR A 128 7.91 -5.53 -18.89
CA TYR A 128 7.60 -5.81 -20.31
C TYR A 128 8.80 -6.46 -21.04
N GLY A 129 9.60 -7.26 -20.30
CA GLY A 129 10.79 -7.91 -20.80
C GLY A 129 11.27 -9.02 -19.86
N ASP A 130 12.49 -9.53 -20.11
CA ASP A 130 12.99 -10.70 -19.40
C ASP A 130 14.19 -10.39 -18.48
N GLN A 131 14.75 -9.17 -18.56
CA GLN A 131 15.95 -8.84 -17.79
C GLN A 131 15.61 -8.55 -16.33
N VAL A 132 16.58 -8.81 -15.44
CA VAL A 132 16.47 -8.55 -14.00
C VAL A 132 17.64 -7.66 -13.58
N TYR A 133 17.33 -6.53 -12.98
CA TYR A 133 18.27 -5.57 -12.40
C TYR A 133 18.12 -5.58 -10.87
N ALA A 134 18.44 -6.73 -10.27
CA ALA A 134 18.27 -6.95 -8.83
C ALA A 134 18.96 -5.86 -8.00
N GLY A 135 18.23 -5.29 -7.03
CA GLY A 135 18.73 -4.26 -6.14
C GLY A 135 18.70 -2.83 -6.69
N LEU A 136 18.54 -2.64 -8.02
CA LEU A 136 18.53 -1.30 -8.61
C LEU A 136 17.40 -0.40 -8.07
N PRO A 137 16.15 -0.86 -7.89
CA PRO A 137 15.13 -0.05 -7.24
C PRO A 137 15.52 0.39 -5.83
N GLN A 138 16.05 -0.53 -5.01
CA GLN A 138 16.45 -0.25 -3.63
C GLN A 138 17.65 0.72 -3.55
N GLU A 139 18.58 0.65 -4.49
CA GLU A 139 19.67 1.63 -4.61
C GLU A 139 19.15 3.03 -4.96
N LYS A 140 18.13 3.10 -5.81
CA LYS A 140 17.56 4.36 -6.31
C LYS A 140 16.70 5.08 -5.29
N VAL A 141 15.87 4.32 -4.55
CA VAL A 141 14.85 4.88 -3.64
C VAL A 141 14.92 4.26 -2.23
N GLY A 142 16.09 3.79 -1.83
CA GLY A 142 16.32 3.24 -0.49
C GLY A 142 16.15 4.30 0.61
N TYR A 143 15.64 3.89 1.75
CA TYR A 143 15.43 4.74 2.92
C TYR A 143 15.70 3.96 4.22
N LYS A 144 15.93 4.69 5.30
CA LYS A 144 16.00 4.12 6.64
C LYS A 144 14.59 3.99 7.21
N ASN A 145 14.18 2.75 7.52
CA ASN A 145 12.83 2.46 8.00
C ASN A 145 12.62 2.83 9.48
N ILE A 146 11.36 2.86 9.93
CA ILE A 146 11.00 3.24 11.31
C ILE A 146 11.62 2.31 12.35
N ILE A 147 11.80 1.01 12.06
CA ILE A 147 12.37 0.03 12.99
C ILE A 147 13.84 0.37 13.24
N GLU A 148 14.59 0.65 12.17
CA GLU A 148 15.99 1.08 12.25
C GLU A 148 16.14 2.41 12.98
N ARG A 149 15.29 3.40 12.66
CA ARG A 149 15.28 4.72 13.30
C ARG A 149 14.99 4.62 14.80
N ILE A 150 14.02 3.79 15.19
CA ILE A 150 13.66 3.54 16.59
C ILE A 150 14.81 2.83 17.31
N LYS A 151 15.39 1.79 16.69
CA LYS A 151 16.52 1.05 17.26
C LYS A 151 17.74 1.92 17.49
N GLU A 152 18.04 2.84 16.57
CA GLU A 152 19.14 3.79 16.74
C GLU A 152 18.91 4.77 17.88
N ALA A 153 17.69 5.27 18.04
CA ALA A 153 17.33 6.17 19.15
C ALA A 153 17.26 5.45 20.50
N ASN A 154 17.04 4.12 20.50
CA ASN A 154 16.86 3.29 21.70
C ASN A 154 17.66 1.99 21.57
N PRO A 155 19.01 2.00 21.66
CA PRO A 155 19.87 0.84 21.35
C PRO A 155 19.61 -0.41 22.18
N GLU A 156 19.17 -0.23 23.44
CA GLU A 156 18.88 -1.34 24.36
C GLU A 156 17.47 -1.93 24.18
N MET A 157 16.57 -1.21 23.48
CA MET A 157 15.21 -1.66 23.27
C MET A 157 15.15 -2.78 22.23
N TYR A 158 14.29 -3.76 22.46
CA TYR A 158 14.01 -4.81 21.46
C TYR A 158 13.16 -4.24 20.33
N CYS A 159 13.72 -4.28 19.12
CA CYS A 159 13.04 -3.90 17.88
C CYS A 159 13.23 -5.01 16.85
N ASP A 160 12.13 -5.49 16.26
CA ASP A 160 12.19 -6.57 15.27
C ASP A 160 11.02 -6.49 14.28
N SER A 161 11.07 -7.32 13.23
CA SER A 161 9.98 -7.45 12.26
C SER A 161 9.79 -8.89 11.82
N PHE A 162 8.54 -9.26 11.49
CA PHE A 162 8.13 -10.58 11.04
C PHE A 162 7.40 -10.48 9.71
N TRP A 163 7.69 -11.42 8.79
CA TRP A 163 7.24 -11.40 7.40
C TRP A 163 6.82 -12.79 6.94
N PRO A 164 6.08 -12.93 5.84
CA PRO A 164 5.86 -14.23 5.20
C PRO A 164 7.18 -14.87 4.74
N SER A 165 7.15 -16.18 4.47
CA SER A 165 8.32 -17.02 4.19
C SER A 165 9.15 -16.61 2.96
N PHE A 166 8.62 -15.77 2.06
CA PHE A 166 9.39 -15.22 0.94
C PHE A 166 10.39 -14.13 1.37
N SER A 167 10.30 -13.62 2.59
CA SER A 167 11.26 -12.66 3.14
C SER A 167 12.48 -13.36 3.72
N PHE A 168 13.63 -12.70 3.63
CA PHE A 168 14.90 -13.19 4.21
C PHE A 168 15.02 -12.93 5.72
N HIS A 169 14.12 -12.13 6.31
CA HIS A 169 14.16 -11.79 7.73
C HIS A 169 12.93 -12.32 8.44
N ASN A 170 13.12 -13.20 9.43
CA ASN A 170 12.07 -13.81 10.25
C ASN A 170 10.86 -14.31 9.42
N GLY A 171 11.14 -15.05 8.35
CA GLY A 171 10.14 -15.56 7.44
C GLY A 171 9.24 -16.62 8.10
N CYS A 172 7.93 -16.36 8.13
CA CYS A 172 6.90 -17.21 8.73
C CYS A 172 6.19 -18.03 7.65
N SER A 173 6.04 -19.33 7.90
CA SER A 173 5.51 -20.29 6.91
C SER A 173 4.00 -20.24 6.74
N ASN A 174 3.27 -19.77 7.76
CA ASN A 174 1.81 -19.62 7.78
C ASN A 174 1.40 -18.64 8.88
N LEU A 175 0.11 -18.29 8.93
CA LEU A 175 -0.44 -17.35 9.89
C LEU A 175 -0.21 -17.78 11.35
N ASP A 176 -0.36 -19.06 11.69
CA ASP A 176 -0.14 -19.53 13.05
C ASP A 176 1.31 -19.38 13.48
N ASN A 177 2.25 -19.66 12.56
CA ASN A 177 3.67 -19.44 12.80
C ASN A 177 3.99 -17.95 12.94
N PHE A 178 3.39 -17.09 12.13
CA PHE A 178 3.53 -15.63 12.22
C PHE A 178 3.08 -15.11 13.60
N ILE A 179 1.87 -15.47 14.02
CA ILE A 179 1.29 -15.08 15.32
C ILE A 179 2.11 -15.61 16.49
N SER A 180 2.52 -16.89 16.45
CA SER A 180 3.32 -17.50 17.53
C SER A 180 4.73 -16.91 17.62
N SER A 181 5.33 -16.55 16.50
CA SER A 181 6.65 -15.90 16.47
C SER A 181 6.60 -14.52 17.11
N ILE A 182 5.55 -13.73 16.85
CA ILE A 182 5.35 -12.43 17.50
C ILE A 182 5.09 -12.61 19.00
N SER A 183 4.24 -13.56 19.40
CA SER A 183 3.97 -13.83 20.81
C SER A 183 5.24 -14.25 21.57
N ASN A 184 6.07 -15.10 20.97
CA ASN A 184 7.35 -15.50 21.53
C ASN A 184 8.33 -14.32 21.64
N ALA A 185 8.36 -13.43 20.67
CA ALA A 185 9.21 -12.23 20.68
C ALA A 185 8.81 -11.23 21.77
N LEU A 186 7.55 -11.23 22.21
CA LEU A 186 7.06 -10.41 23.32
C LEU A 186 7.40 -10.97 24.71
N TYR A 187 7.75 -12.26 24.76
CA TYR A 187 8.06 -12.92 26.03
C TYR A 187 9.25 -12.25 26.74
N ASP A 188 9.13 -12.00 28.04
CA ASP A 188 10.14 -11.36 28.92
C ASP A 188 10.60 -9.95 28.48
N LYS A 189 9.97 -9.31 27.50
CA LYS A 189 10.29 -7.93 27.13
C LYS A 189 9.61 -6.95 28.08
N GLN A 190 10.34 -5.90 28.47
CA GLN A 190 9.79 -4.79 29.26
C GLN A 190 9.38 -3.63 28.34
N GLU A 191 10.15 -3.38 27.29
CA GLU A 191 9.89 -2.38 26.26
C GLU A 191 10.29 -2.94 24.88
N CYS A 192 9.40 -2.77 23.89
CA CYS A 192 9.70 -3.21 22.52
C CYS A 192 8.84 -2.49 21.47
N PHE A 193 9.36 -2.50 20.24
CA PHE A 193 8.61 -2.22 19.03
C PHE A 193 8.74 -3.40 18.06
N ILE A 194 7.61 -3.98 17.66
CA ILE A 194 7.57 -5.10 16.71
C ILE A 194 6.67 -4.68 15.54
N TYR A 195 7.15 -4.91 14.32
CA TYR A 195 6.38 -4.81 13.09
C TYR A 195 6.08 -6.21 12.56
N GLY A 196 4.85 -6.45 12.13
CA GLY A 196 4.45 -7.68 11.46
C GLY A 196 3.70 -7.36 10.17
N TYR A 197 4.10 -7.98 9.07
CA TYR A 197 3.41 -7.92 7.78
C TYR A 197 2.97 -9.31 7.38
N TRP A 198 1.71 -9.43 6.95
CA TRP A 198 1.12 -10.66 6.43
C TRP A 198 0.42 -10.37 5.10
N ASP A 199 0.73 -11.16 4.06
CA ASP A 199 0.34 -10.93 2.65
C ASP A 199 -1.10 -11.30 2.29
N ASN A 200 -1.89 -11.75 3.25
CA ASN A 200 -3.29 -12.07 3.07
C ASN A 200 -4.19 -11.15 3.93
N PRO A 201 -5.39 -10.84 3.43
CA PRO A 201 -6.14 -11.47 2.33
C PRO A 201 -5.83 -10.97 0.90
N ASP A 202 -4.89 -10.04 0.68
CA ASP A 202 -4.63 -9.42 -0.63
C ASP A 202 -4.46 -10.46 -1.75
N HIS A 203 -3.49 -11.36 -1.59
CA HIS A 203 -3.19 -12.39 -2.58
C HIS A 203 -4.42 -13.26 -2.94
N LEU A 204 -5.17 -13.70 -1.92
CA LEU A 204 -6.40 -14.46 -2.14
C LEU A 204 -7.49 -13.64 -2.85
N THR A 205 -7.55 -12.33 -2.55
CA THR A 205 -8.56 -11.44 -3.13
C THR A 205 -8.27 -11.16 -4.60
N HIS A 206 -7.01 -10.99 -4.97
CA HIS A 206 -6.60 -10.86 -6.37
C HIS A 206 -7.09 -12.05 -7.22
N ASP A 207 -6.91 -13.28 -6.72
CA ASP A 207 -7.21 -14.49 -7.48
C ASP A 207 -8.71 -14.84 -7.48
N ASN A 208 -9.44 -14.50 -6.41
CA ASN A 208 -10.78 -15.03 -6.18
C ASN A 208 -11.88 -13.97 -6.11
N GLY A 209 -11.52 -12.69 -6.07
CA GLY A 209 -12.46 -11.55 -5.95
C GLY A 209 -12.89 -11.26 -4.52
N VAL A 210 -13.40 -10.04 -4.34
CA VAL A 210 -13.77 -9.49 -3.01
C VAL A 210 -14.96 -10.16 -2.34
N ASN A 211 -15.71 -11.02 -3.05
CA ASN A 211 -16.86 -11.76 -2.51
C ASN A 211 -16.57 -13.24 -2.21
N SER A 212 -15.33 -13.66 -2.40
CA SER A 212 -14.94 -15.07 -2.25
C SER A 212 -15.06 -15.57 -0.81
N ILE A 213 -15.49 -16.83 -0.68
CA ILE A 213 -15.49 -17.53 0.61
C ILE A 213 -14.06 -17.71 1.16
N LEU A 214 -13.06 -17.85 0.29
CA LEU A 214 -11.66 -18.00 0.69
C LEU A 214 -11.15 -16.71 1.35
N VAL A 215 -11.53 -15.55 0.82
CA VAL A 215 -11.21 -14.23 1.40
C VAL A 215 -11.90 -14.09 2.77
N LYS A 216 -13.18 -14.41 2.84
CA LYS A 216 -13.93 -14.41 4.11
C LYS A 216 -13.29 -15.29 5.17
N ASP A 217 -12.92 -16.52 4.80
CA ASP A 217 -12.31 -17.46 5.73
C ASP A 217 -10.93 -16.99 6.18
N SER A 218 -10.13 -16.40 5.29
CA SER A 218 -8.84 -15.78 5.63
C SER A 218 -9.01 -14.67 6.66
N ILE A 219 -9.93 -13.71 6.42
CA ILE A 219 -10.20 -12.61 7.35
C ILE A 219 -10.72 -13.11 8.71
N ASN A 220 -11.60 -14.10 8.73
CA ASN A 220 -12.09 -14.69 9.97
C ASN A 220 -10.99 -15.47 10.73
N ASN A 221 -10.04 -16.09 10.04
CA ASN A 221 -8.89 -16.74 10.66
C ASN A 221 -7.92 -15.71 11.25
N ILE A 222 -7.69 -14.58 10.56
CA ILE A 222 -6.92 -13.45 11.09
C ILE A 222 -7.57 -12.92 12.37
N ASP A 223 -8.89 -12.68 12.36
CA ASP A 223 -9.66 -12.19 13.51
C ASP A 223 -9.48 -13.07 14.75
N LYS A 224 -9.65 -14.40 14.59
CA LYS A 224 -9.45 -15.36 15.68
C LYS A 224 -8.00 -15.41 16.18
N SER A 225 -7.05 -15.32 15.26
CA SER A 225 -5.62 -15.32 15.60
C SER A 225 -5.23 -14.08 16.37
N LEU A 226 -5.80 -12.92 16.00
CA LEU A 226 -5.63 -11.66 16.74
C LEU A 226 -6.26 -11.72 18.13
N GLU A 227 -7.46 -12.29 18.28
CA GLU A 227 -8.08 -12.49 19.61
C GLU A 227 -7.16 -13.27 20.54
N LYS A 228 -6.60 -14.39 20.04
CA LYS A 228 -5.65 -15.20 20.81
C LYS A 228 -4.40 -14.40 21.16
N LEU A 229 -3.73 -13.80 20.17
CA LEU A 229 -2.49 -13.04 20.39
C LEU A 229 -2.68 -11.91 21.41
N CYS A 230 -3.74 -11.13 21.28
CA CYS A 230 -4.02 -10.00 22.15
C CYS A 230 -4.39 -10.45 23.58
N SER A 231 -5.18 -11.53 23.72
CA SER A 231 -5.58 -12.06 25.03
C SER A 231 -4.42 -12.67 25.83
N GLU A 232 -3.44 -13.24 25.15
CA GLU A 232 -2.22 -13.81 25.75
C GLU A 232 -1.18 -12.73 26.12
N ASN A 233 -1.23 -11.54 25.49
CA ASN A 233 -0.23 -10.45 25.65
C ASN A 233 -0.88 -9.14 26.12
N LYS A 234 -1.60 -9.17 27.23
CA LYS A 234 -2.45 -8.07 27.74
C LYS A 234 -1.73 -6.75 28.05
N ASP A 235 -0.44 -6.76 28.28
CA ASP A 235 0.39 -5.58 28.57
C ASP A 235 0.90 -4.86 27.30
N THR A 236 0.51 -5.36 26.12
CA THR A 236 0.94 -4.88 24.82
C THR A 236 -0.16 -4.05 24.15
N LEU A 237 0.22 -2.94 23.51
CA LEU A 237 -0.64 -2.22 22.56
C LEU A 237 -0.44 -2.83 21.18
N PHE A 238 -1.48 -3.43 20.65
CA PHE A 238 -1.52 -3.89 19.26
C PHE A 238 -2.21 -2.81 18.41
N ILE A 239 -1.54 -2.41 17.34
CA ILE A 239 -2.07 -1.56 16.28
C ILE A 239 -2.25 -2.46 15.06
N VAL A 240 -3.50 -2.71 14.68
CA VAL A 240 -3.82 -3.58 13.53
C VAL A 240 -4.35 -2.72 12.41
N ILE A 241 -3.77 -2.86 11.22
CA ILE A 241 -4.06 -2.03 10.05
C ILE A 241 -3.91 -2.84 8.76
N ALA A 242 -4.43 -2.30 7.66
CA ALA A 242 -4.09 -2.69 6.30
C ALA A 242 -3.34 -1.56 5.59
N ASP A 243 -2.79 -1.84 4.45
CA ASP A 243 -2.17 -0.86 3.55
C ASP A 243 -3.17 -0.30 2.53
N HIS A 244 -4.10 -1.10 2.03
CA HIS A 244 -5.19 -0.74 1.12
C HIS A 244 -6.34 -1.76 1.21
N SER A 245 -7.32 -1.60 0.32
CA SER A 245 -8.32 -2.62 0.03
C SER A 245 -8.38 -2.87 -1.49
N LEU A 246 -9.25 -3.78 -1.92
CA LEU A 246 -9.41 -4.17 -3.33
C LEU A 246 -10.86 -4.03 -3.76
N ILE A 247 -11.06 -3.99 -5.09
CA ILE A 247 -12.35 -4.12 -5.75
C ILE A 247 -12.26 -5.12 -6.91
N ASP A 248 -13.37 -5.79 -7.24
CA ASP A 248 -13.45 -6.60 -8.46
C ASP A 248 -13.36 -5.70 -9.69
N VAL A 249 -12.67 -6.16 -10.74
CA VAL A 249 -12.34 -5.30 -11.88
C VAL A 249 -12.82 -5.84 -13.22
N LYS A 250 -12.93 -4.91 -14.18
CA LYS A 250 -13.14 -5.15 -15.62
C LYS A 250 -11.94 -4.63 -16.39
N TYR A 251 -11.45 -5.42 -17.31
CA TYR A 251 -10.26 -5.09 -18.07
C TYR A 251 -10.57 -4.26 -19.33
N ILE A 252 -9.75 -3.24 -19.57
CA ILE A 252 -9.59 -2.56 -20.85
C ILE A 252 -8.21 -2.96 -21.39
N VAL A 253 -8.22 -3.75 -22.45
CA VAL A 253 -6.99 -4.26 -23.07
C VAL A 253 -6.53 -3.26 -24.13
N LEU A 254 -5.40 -2.57 -23.85
CA LEU A 254 -4.98 -1.40 -24.63
C LEU A 254 -4.55 -1.73 -26.06
N ASP A 255 -4.00 -2.91 -26.32
CA ASP A 255 -3.61 -3.34 -27.68
C ASP A 255 -4.80 -3.51 -28.63
N GLN A 256 -6.04 -3.55 -28.12
CA GLN A 256 -7.26 -3.51 -28.93
C GLN A 256 -7.59 -2.10 -29.45
N TYR A 257 -6.82 -1.08 -29.04
CA TYR A 257 -6.98 0.32 -29.44
C TYR A 257 -5.71 0.84 -30.15
N PRO A 258 -5.40 0.38 -31.37
CA PRO A 258 -4.17 0.75 -32.08
C PRO A 258 -3.99 2.25 -32.23
N GLU A 259 -5.08 3.01 -32.43
CA GLU A 259 -5.04 4.48 -32.50
C GLU A 259 -4.57 5.13 -31.20
N PHE A 260 -4.72 4.45 -30.05
CA PHE A 260 -4.22 4.92 -28.75
C PHE A 260 -2.76 4.49 -28.54
N ILE A 261 -2.43 3.22 -28.82
CA ILE A 261 -1.07 2.68 -28.71
C ILE A 261 -0.08 3.46 -29.59
N ASP A 262 -0.50 3.87 -30.78
CA ASP A 262 0.33 4.65 -31.72
C ASP A 262 0.75 6.02 -31.17
N LEU A 263 0.08 6.52 -30.15
CA LEU A 263 0.44 7.78 -29.47
C LEU A 263 1.47 7.59 -28.36
N LEU A 264 1.68 6.36 -27.88
CA LEU A 264 2.56 6.05 -26.77
C LEU A 264 4.01 5.85 -27.22
N LYS A 265 4.94 6.36 -26.44
CA LYS A 265 6.39 6.16 -26.59
C LYS A 265 6.82 4.76 -26.10
N ARG A 266 6.12 4.25 -25.09
CA ARG A 266 6.36 2.96 -24.41
C ARG A 266 5.09 2.51 -23.67
N PRO A 267 5.02 1.26 -23.15
CA PRO A 267 3.97 0.84 -22.23
C PRO A 267 3.87 1.76 -21.01
N PHE A 268 2.74 1.73 -20.31
CA PHE A 268 2.54 2.49 -19.07
C PHE A 268 3.35 1.91 -17.91
N SER A 269 3.64 2.74 -16.91
CA SER A 269 4.22 2.34 -15.62
C SER A 269 3.27 2.65 -14.46
N LEU A 270 3.69 2.40 -13.25
CA LEU A 270 3.04 2.47 -11.95
C LEU A 270 2.10 1.28 -11.73
N GLU A 271 0.81 1.47 -11.97
CA GLU A 271 -0.22 0.48 -11.67
C GLU A 271 -1.27 0.39 -12.78
N PRO A 272 -1.90 -0.76 -12.99
CA PRO A 272 -2.99 -0.88 -13.98
C PRO A 272 -4.18 0.06 -13.72
N ARG A 273 -4.41 0.46 -12.47
CA ARG A 273 -5.48 1.38 -12.07
C ARG A 273 -5.00 2.80 -11.78
N CYS A 274 -3.70 3.02 -11.81
CA CYS A 274 -3.03 4.33 -11.74
C CYS A 274 -1.88 4.36 -12.74
N ALA A 275 -2.21 4.42 -14.03
CA ALA A 275 -1.26 4.25 -15.12
C ALA A 275 -0.55 5.56 -15.46
N SER A 276 0.79 5.51 -15.54
CA SER A 276 1.62 6.63 -15.98
C SER A 276 2.00 6.43 -17.46
N PHE A 277 1.53 7.32 -18.32
CA PHE A 277 1.69 7.25 -19.78
C PHE A 277 2.81 8.17 -20.28
N PHE A 278 3.62 7.65 -21.19
CA PHE A 278 4.69 8.35 -21.88
C PHE A 278 4.30 8.57 -23.33
N ILE A 279 4.21 9.83 -23.77
CA ILE A 279 3.61 10.21 -25.05
C ILE A 279 4.70 10.54 -26.07
N LYS A 280 4.47 10.21 -27.34
CA LYS A 280 5.33 10.62 -28.43
C LYS A 280 5.29 12.16 -28.58
N GLU A 281 6.44 12.75 -28.89
CA GLU A 281 6.59 14.17 -29.06
C GLU A 281 5.57 14.76 -30.03
N GLY A 282 4.92 15.86 -29.62
CA GLY A 282 3.90 16.56 -30.41
C GLY A 282 2.52 15.88 -30.46
N LYS A 283 2.31 14.81 -29.69
CA LYS A 283 1.05 14.05 -29.68
C LYS A 283 0.10 14.39 -28.52
N ASP A 284 0.42 15.37 -27.67
CA ASP A 284 -0.36 15.70 -26.46
C ASP A 284 -1.86 15.97 -26.73
N VAL A 285 -2.17 16.79 -27.74
CA VAL A 285 -3.56 17.16 -28.06
C VAL A 285 -4.34 15.95 -28.54
N GLU A 286 -3.72 15.14 -29.42
CA GLU A 286 -4.32 13.93 -29.97
C GLU A 286 -4.50 12.88 -28.86
N PHE A 287 -3.51 12.70 -27.98
CA PHE A 287 -3.57 11.79 -26.84
C PHE A 287 -4.74 12.13 -25.93
N LYS A 288 -4.85 13.38 -25.47
CA LYS A 288 -5.94 13.81 -24.58
C LYS A 288 -7.31 13.58 -25.21
N ALA A 289 -7.47 13.93 -26.49
CA ALA A 289 -8.73 13.76 -27.19
C ALA A 289 -9.10 12.28 -27.32
N THR A 290 -8.14 11.44 -27.72
CA THR A 290 -8.34 9.99 -27.88
C THR A 290 -8.60 9.33 -26.52
N PHE A 291 -7.80 9.64 -25.50
CA PHE A 291 -7.99 9.11 -24.16
C PHE A 291 -9.38 9.44 -23.61
N ASN A 292 -9.79 10.71 -23.66
CA ASN A 292 -11.10 11.13 -23.13
C ASN A 292 -12.26 10.48 -23.87
N ARG A 293 -12.13 10.28 -25.17
CA ARG A 293 -13.14 9.61 -25.99
C ARG A 293 -13.26 8.13 -25.63
N LEU A 294 -12.14 7.44 -25.41
CA LEU A 294 -12.10 5.99 -25.17
C LEU A 294 -12.32 5.62 -23.70
N PHE A 295 -11.69 6.35 -22.79
CA PHE A 295 -11.53 5.94 -21.38
C PHE A 295 -11.97 7.00 -20.36
N GLY A 296 -12.32 8.22 -20.80
CA GLY A 296 -12.63 9.35 -19.91
C GLY A 296 -13.88 9.18 -19.04
N GLU A 297 -14.72 8.17 -19.31
CA GLU A 297 -15.83 7.79 -18.44
C GLU A 297 -15.34 7.07 -17.17
N HIS A 298 -14.28 6.28 -17.28
CA HIS A 298 -13.76 5.37 -16.25
C HIS A 298 -12.49 5.86 -15.59
N PHE A 299 -11.79 6.82 -16.21
CA PHE A 299 -10.50 7.29 -15.71
C PHE A 299 -10.46 8.83 -15.66
N LEU A 300 -9.92 9.33 -14.55
CA LEU A 300 -9.47 10.71 -14.43
C LEU A 300 -8.07 10.82 -15.04
N LEU A 301 -7.91 11.65 -16.06
CA LEU A 301 -6.62 11.94 -16.68
C LEU A 301 -6.07 13.26 -16.12
N LEU A 302 -4.86 13.22 -15.57
CA LEU A 302 -4.11 14.40 -15.13
C LEU A 302 -2.79 14.47 -15.89
N SER A 303 -2.33 15.68 -16.22
CA SER A 303 -0.93 15.83 -16.63
C SER A 303 -0.02 15.58 -15.40
N LYS A 304 1.26 15.29 -15.65
CA LYS A 304 2.25 15.16 -14.57
C LYS A 304 2.27 16.38 -13.66
N GLU A 305 2.24 17.59 -14.25
CA GLU A 305 2.22 18.86 -13.52
C GLU A 305 0.95 19.00 -12.67
N GLU A 306 -0.23 18.64 -13.23
CA GLU A 306 -1.50 18.64 -12.50
C GLU A 306 -1.45 17.67 -11.33
N ALA A 307 -0.98 16.44 -11.54
CA ALA A 307 -0.86 15.41 -10.51
C ALA A 307 0.05 15.88 -9.34
N LEU A 308 1.21 16.46 -9.67
CA LEU A 308 2.15 16.98 -8.69
C LEU A 308 1.61 18.23 -7.98
N SER A 309 0.98 19.17 -8.69
CA SER A 309 0.40 20.39 -8.10
C SER A 309 -0.78 20.09 -7.18
N ARG A 310 -1.58 19.09 -7.49
CA ARG A 310 -2.70 18.59 -6.66
C ARG A 310 -2.22 17.75 -5.48
N LYS A 311 -0.90 17.44 -5.40
CA LYS A 311 -0.26 16.63 -4.36
C LYS A 311 -0.95 15.25 -4.20
N ILE A 312 -1.28 14.60 -5.31
CA ILE A 312 -1.97 13.31 -5.23
C ILE A 312 -1.09 12.21 -4.58
N PHE A 313 0.24 12.33 -4.67
CA PHE A 313 1.20 11.42 -4.05
C PHE A 313 1.61 11.85 -2.63
N GLY A 314 0.88 12.80 -2.03
CA GLY A 314 1.12 13.30 -0.68
C GLY A 314 1.90 14.60 -0.59
N GLU A 315 2.23 14.96 0.65
CA GLU A 315 2.95 16.17 1.03
C GLU A 315 4.45 15.89 1.17
N GLY A 316 5.26 16.94 1.24
CA GLY A 316 6.69 16.85 1.53
C GLY A 316 7.59 17.17 0.34
N ASN A 317 8.89 16.85 0.49
CA ASN A 317 9.90 17.14 -0.51
C ASN A 317 9.91 16.05 -1.58
N LYS A 318 9.70 16.45 -2.83
CA LYS A 318 9.69 15.50 -3.97
C LYS A 318 11.06 14.79 -4.08
N HIS A 319 11.03 13.44 -4.04
CA HIS A 319 12.20 12.63 -4.33
C HIS A 319 12.63 12.83 -5.80
N PRO A 320 13.93 12.93 -6.11
CA PRO A 320 14.39 13.15 -7.49
C PRO A 320 13.89 12.09 -8.49
N PHE A 321 13.78 10.85 -8.07
CA PHE A 321 13.29 9.75 -8.88
C PHE A 321 11.84 9.93 -9.37
N VAL A 322 10.99 10.64 -8.61
CA VAL A 322 9.61 10.94 -9.01
C VAL A 322 9.57 11.71 -10.34
N GLU A 323 10.49 12.66 -10.53
CA GLU A 323 10.57 13.41 -11.78
C GLU A 323 10.95 12.55 -12.98
N GLU A 324 11.79 11.56 -12.72
CA GLU A 324 12.32 10.64 -13.74
C GLU A 324 11.30 9.57 -14.13
N THR A 325 10.63 8.98 -13.11
CA THR A 325 9.77 7.81 -13.30
C THR A 325 8.38 8.12 -13.81
N LEU A 326 7.85 9.33 -13.55
CA LEU A 326 6.53 9.73 -14.04
C LEU A 326 6.58 10.10 -15.52
N GLY A 327 5.64 9.54 -16.28
CA GLY A 327 5.37 9.93 -17.65
C GLY A 327 4.66 11.29 -17.76
N ASP A 328 4.17 11.61 -18.95
CA ASP A 328 3.53 12.88 -19.27
C ASP A 328 2.12 13.02 -18.66
N TYR A 329 1.42 11.87 -18.52
CA TYR A 329 0.05 11.81 -17.99
C TYR A 329 -0.13 10.67 -17.03
N ILE A 330 -0.98 10.90 -16.02
CA ILE A 330 -1.40 9.90 -15.03
C ILE A 330 -2.90 9.67 -15.21
N ALA A 331 -3.28 8.43 -15.50
CA ALA A 331 -4.67 8.00 -15.59
C ALA A 331 -5.07 7.22 -14.35
N ILE A 332 -6.06 7.71 -13.63
CA ILE A 332 -6.53 7.16 -12.35
C ILE A 332 -7.90 6.56 -12.56
N SER A 333 -8.06 5.27 -12.34
CA SER A 333 -9.37 4.62 -12.35
C SER A 333 -10.28 5.16 -11.26
N ILE A 334 -11.52 5.47 -11.59
CA ILE A 334 -12.52 6.04 -10.68
C ILE A 334 -13.75 5.13 -10.47
N ASP A 335 -13.66 3.92 -10.97
CA ASP A 335 -14.67 2.86 -10.86
C ASP A 335 -14.02 1.46 -10.98
N GLU A 336 -14.73 0.44 -11.47
CA GLU A 336 -14.25 -0.94 -11.55
C GLU A 336 -13.30 -1.25 -12.72
N TYR A 337 -12.96 -0.29 -13.59
CA TYR A 337 -12.11 -0.59 -14.74
C TYR A 337 -10.60 -0.53 -14.42
N THR A 338 -9.83 -1.42 -15.07
CA THR A 338 -8.38 -1.50 -15.00
C THR A 338 -7.78 -1.67 -16.38
N PHE A 339 -6.57 -1.13 -16.59
CA PHE A 339 -5.84 -1.35 -17.84
C PHE A 339 -5.08 -2.66 -17.83
N LEU A 340 -4.99 -3.28 -19.00
CA LEU A 340 -4.03 -4.32 -19.34
C LEU A 340 -3.35 -3.90 -20.65
N TYR A 341 -2.02 -3.89 -20.70
CA TYR A 341 -1.32 -3.42 -21.91
C TYR A 341 -1.52 -4.39 -23.07
N HIS A 342 -1.31 -5.68 -22.81
CA HIS A 342 -1.44 -6.76 -23.76
C HIS A 342 -2.08 -7.97 -23.08
N TYR A 343 -2.86 -8.74 -23.80
CA TYR A 343 -3.51 -9.96 -23.31
C TYR A 343 -3.20 -11.13 -24.22
N ASN A 344 -2.71 -12.24 -23.63
CA ASN A 344 -2.62 -13.53 -24.28
C ASN A 344 -3.63 -14.49 -23.68
N GLU A 345 -4.17 -15.41 -24.46
CA GLU A 345 -5.17 -16.40 -23.99
C GLU A 345 -4.66 -17.30 -22.86
N GLU A 346 -3.34 -17.42 -22.68
CA GLU A 346 -2.71 -18.19 -21.61
C GLU A 346 -2.56 -17.40 -20.31
N ASP A 347 -2.81 -16.08 -20.32
CA ASP A 347 -2.67 -15.22 -19.16
C ASP A 347 -3.80 -15.46 -18.15
N THR A 348 -3.45 -15.66 -16.88
CA THR A 348 -4.43 -15.67 -15.78
C THR A 348 -4.67 -14.24 -15.35
N LEU A 349 -5.88 -13.73 -15.59
CA LEU A 349 -6.28 -12.41 -15.15
C LEU A 349 -6.69 -12.41 -13.69
N LEU A 350 -6.24 -11.43 -12.93
CA LEU A 350 -6.67 -11.21 -11.56
C LEU A 350 -8.13 -10.75 -11.52
N VAL A 351 -8.92 -11.24 -10.58
CA VAL A 351 -10.34 -10.91 -10.44
C VAL A 351 -10.54 -9.56 -9.78
N ALA A 352 -9.68 -9.23 -8.83
CA ALA A 352 -9.71 -7.95 -8.10
C ALA A 352 -8.37 -7.24 -8.15
N HIS A 353 -8.42 -5.90 -8.08
CA HIS A 353 -7.24 -5.03 -8.04
C HIS A 353 -7.43 -3.88 -7.05
N HIS A 354 -6.33 -3.20 -6.78
CA HIS A 354 -6.20 -1.98 -5.98
C HIS A 354 -5.47 -0.88 -6.79
N ALA A 355 -5.04 0.18 -6.13
CA ALA A 355 -4.29 1.33 -6.68
C ALA A 355 -5.13 2.36 -7.45
N GLY A 356 -6.44 2.22 -7.50
CA GLY A 356 -7.32 3.21 -8.11
C GLY A 356 -7.68 4.37 -7.19
N GLY A 357 -8.51 5.27 -7.72
CA GLY A 357 -8.97 6.47 -7.01
C GLY A 357 -10.33 6.28 -6.33
N THR A 358 -10.72 5.07 -5.94
CA THR A 358 -11.97 4.83 -5.24
C THR A 358 -11.81 4.92 -3.73
N LYS A 359 -12.91 5.23 -3.07
CA LYS A 359 -12.98 5.29 -1.61
C LYS A 359 -12.77 3.90 -0.99
N GLU A 360 -13.32 2.90 -1.65
CA GLU A 360 -13.26 1.50 -1.25
C GLU A 360 -11.83 0.98 -1.17
N GLU A 361 -10.97 1.39 -2.08
CA GLU A 361 -9.55 0.98 -2.11
C GLU A 361 -8.71 1.71 -1.05
N THR A 362 -9.10 2.95 -0.68
CA THR A 362 -8.27 3.87 0.11
C THR A 362 -8.58 3.85 1.61
N GLN A 363 -9.85 3.67 2.01
CA GLN A 363 -10.24 3.75 3.41
C GLN A 363 -9.86 2.51 4.21
N LEU A 364 -9.34 2.74 5.42
CA LEU A 364 -8.84 1.73 6.34
C LEU A 364 -9.49 1.87 7.72
N TYR A 365 -9.57 0.74 8.43
CA TYR A 365 -9.70 0.75 9.88
C TYR A 365 -8.33 0.54 10.52
N MET A 366 -8.00 1.39 11.48
CA MET A 366 -6.90 1.20 12.42
C MET A 366 -7.46 0.78 13.76
N TYR A 367 -7.18 -0.44 14.18
CA TYR A 367 -7.58 -0.96 15.49
C TYR A 367 -6.48 -0.69 16.52
N LEU A 368 -6.89 -0.24 17.70
CA LEU A 368 -5.99 0.09 18.82
C LEU A 368 -6.38 -0.78 20.01
N ILE A 369 -5.73 -1.95 20.11
CA ILE A 369 -6.15 -3.02 21.03
C ILE A 369 -5.17 -3.09 22.20
N LYS A 370 -5.69 -2.80 23.40
CA LYS A 370 -4.97 -2.95 24.66
C LYS A 370 -5.93 -3.39 25.74
N PHE A 371 -5.66 -4.55 26.34
CA PHE A 371 -6.47 -5.02 27.44
C PHE A 371 -6.10 -4.29 28.75
N ALA A 372 -7.11 -3.97 29.56
CA ALA A 372 -6.87 -3.52 30.92
C ALA A 372 -6.20 -4.64 31.74
N ARG A 373 -5.21 -4.29 32.53
CA ARG A 373 -4.57 -5.22 33.47
C ARG A 373 -5.54 -5.66 34.56
#